data_241f9045bd8e1d8819751fba1120ccf3
#
_entry.id   241f9045bd8e1d8819751fba1120ccf3
#
_cell.length_a   1.000
_cell.length_b   1.000
_cell.length_c   1.000
_cell.angle_alpha   90.00
_cell.angle_beta   90.00
_cell.angle_gamma   90.00
#
_symmetry.space_group_name_H-M   'P 1'
#
loop_
_entity.id
_entity.type
_entity.pdbx_description
1 polymer ?
#
loop_
_entity_poly.entity_id
_entity_poly.type
_entity_poly.pdbx_seq_one_letter_code
_entity_poly.pdbx_strand_id
1 'polypeptide(L)'
;MKRNISKVAVLGSGIMGSGIACHFANIGVEVLLLDICPSELNESEKQKNLSLDSKAVKNRIVNEMFNKCIKSKPSPIYSKNFIKRIKLGNFDDDISKIKSADWIIEVVVEKLEIKQKVFDLIEKHRTPGTIVTSNTSGIPIKLMSKGRSDDFNKNFAITHFFNPPRYLNLFEVIPSPNCDKHLLSFLLKYGEKYLGKTSILAKDTPAFIGNRIGTFGIQSLFHQVKNGDYTIEEIDKLTGSIIGRPKSATFRTADVVGLDTLISVSKGIYDSCKNDESIEIFKEPDFLKKMVKNNALGSKTGKGFYKKIKDNLSLIHI
;
A
#
# COMPACT_ATOMS: atom_id res chain seq x y z
N MET A 1 16.52 -20.96 13.31
CA MET A 1 16.76 -21.35 11.91
C MET A 1 17.10 -20.14 11.07
N LYS A 2 18.11 -20.23 10.21
CA LYS A 2 18.48 -19.16 9.27
C LYS A 2 17.47 -19.22 8.10
N ARG A 3 16.47 -18.33 8.10
CA ARG A 3 15.48 -18.24 7.00
C ARG A 3 16.17 -17.63 5.76
N ASN A 4 15.97 -18.23 4.61
CA ASN A 4 16.42 -17.69 3.32
C ASN A 4 15.19 -17.38 2.47
N ILE A 5 15.13 -16.21 1.85
CA ILE A 5 14.04 -15.82 0.96
C ILE A 5 14.53 -15.83 -0.47
N SER A 6 14.11 -16.82 -1.21
CA SER A 6 14.40 -16.98 -2.65
C SER A 6 13.17 -16.79 -3.52
N LYS A 7 11.97 -17.07 -2.95
CA LYS A 7 10.68 -16.95 -3.63
C LYS A 7 9.66 -16.24 -2.77
N VAL A 8 8.98 -15.25 -3.35
CA VAL A 8 7.90 -14.50 -2.71
C VAL A 8 6.63 -14.62 -3.54
N ALA A 9 5.50 -14.84 -2.89
CA ALA A 9 4.20 -14.69 -3.53
C ALA A 9 3.54 -13.40 -3.06
N VAL A 10 3.09 -12.56 -3.98
CA VAL A 10 2.35 -11.33 -3.72
C VAL A 10 0.92 -11.52 -4.21
N LEU A 11 -0.04 -11.39 -3.32
CA LEU A 11 -1.46 -11.60 -3.58
C LEU A 11 -2.20 -10.27 -3.62
N GLY A 12 -2.59 -9.86 -4.83
CA GLY A 12 -3.11 -8.54 -5.18
C GLY A 12 -2.09 -7.76 -6.01
N SER A 13 -2.46 -7.37 -7.23
CA SER A 13 -1.58 -6.69 -8.20
C SER A 13 -1.81 -5.18 -8.30
N GLY A 14 -2.55 -4.60 -7.38
CA GLY A 14 -2.75 -3.16 -7.31
C GLY A 14 -1.42 -2.38 -7.26
N ILE A 15 -1.50 -1.06 -7.06
CA ILE A 15 -0.32 -0.17 -7.04
C ILE A 15 0.75 -0.68 -6.07
N MET A 16 0.35 -1.05 -4.84
CA MET A 16 1.29 -1.56 -3.84
C MET A 16 1.82 -2.94 -4.18
N GLY A 17 0.95 -3.90 -4.55
CA GLY A 17 1.36 -5.27 -4.82
C GLY A 17 2.32 -5.37 -6.01
N SER A 18 2.02 -4.70 -7.13
CA SER A 18 2.94 -4.64 -8.27
C SER A 18 4.25 -3.94 -7.92
N GLY A 19 4.20 -2.87 -7.11
CA GLY A 19 5.40 -2.17 -6.64
C GLY A 19 6.27 -3.03 -5.72
N ILE A 20 5.67 -3.77 -4.79
CA ILE A 20 6.35 -4.72 -3.90
C ILE A 20 6.97 -5.86 -4.71
N ALA A 21 6.23 -6.41 -5.68
CA ALA A 21 6.74 -7.45 -6.58
C ALA A 21 7.99 -6.97 -7.35
N CYS A 22 7.96 -5.75 -7.89
CA CYS A 22 9.12 -5.13 -8.52
C CYS A 22 10.29 -4.96 -7.54
N HIS A 23 10.01 -4.56 -6.30
CA HIS A 23 11.06 -4.35 -5.29
C HIS A 23 11.77 -5.65 -4.92
N PHE A 24 11.05 -6.75 -4.72
CA PHE A 24 11.67 -8.07 -4.51
C PHE A 24 12.44 -8.57 -5.75
N ALA A 25 11.91 -8.37 -6.95
CA ALA A 25 12.63 -8.73 -8.18
C ALA A 25 13.93 -7.94 -8.36
N ASN A 26 13.99 -6.67 -7.92
CA ASN A 26 15.19 -5.84 -7.93
C ASN A 26 16.33 -6.43 -7.09
N ILE A 27 16.03 -7.09 -5.99
CA ILE A 27 17.02 -7.69 -5.07
C ILE A 27 17.32 -9.16 -5.39
N GLY A 28 16.84 -9.67 -6.52
CA GLY A 28 17.19 -11.01 -6.98
C GLY A 28 16.21 -12.12 -6.61
N VAL A 29 15.09 -11.81 -5.96
CA VAL A 29 14.09 -12.78 -5.52
C VAL A 29 13.11 -13.10 -6.65
N GLU A 30 12.77 -14.40 -6.81
CA GLU A 30 11.68 -14.81 -7.70
C GLU A 30 10.33 -14.42 -7.10
N VAL A 31 9.43 -13.87 -7.92
CA VAL A 31 8.13 -13.39 -7.47
C VAL A 31 7.01 -14.05 -8.26
N LEU A 32 6.00 -14.55 -7.54
CA LEU A 32 4.71 -14.93 -8.08
C LEU A 32 3.71 -13.83 -7.72
N LEU A 33 3.23 -13.08 -8.70
CA LEU A 33 2.22 -12.02 -8.52
C LEU A 33 0.88 -12.54 -8.99
N LEU A 34 -0.08 -12.66 -8.09
CA LEU A 34 -1.43 -13.17 -8.35
C LEU A 34 -2.48 -12.11 -8.09
N ASP A 35 -3.58 -12.17 -8.87
CA ASP A 35 -4.79 -11.38 -8.64
C ASP A 35 -6.04 -12.20 -8.93
N ILE A 36 -7.21 -11.62 -8.68
CA ILE A 36 -8.51 -12.22 -9.01
C ILE A 36 -8.69 -12.30 -10.53
N CYS A 37 -9.49 -13.26 -10.98
CA CYS A 37 -10.02 -13.28 -12.34
C CYS A 37 -11.10 -12.18 -12.51
N PRO A 38 -11.25 -11.57 -13.69
CA PRO A 38 -12.37 -10.68 -13.98
C PRO A 38 -13.68 -11.46 -13.98
N SER A 39 -14.76 -10.81 -13.53
CA SER A 39 -16.11 -11.40 -13.51
C SER A 39 -16.85 -11.28 -14.83
N GLU A 40 -16.36 -10.43 -15.74
CA GLU A 40 -17.00 -10.17 -17.05
C GLU A 40 -15.98 -9.84 -18.13
N LEU A 41 -16.37 -10.10 -19.39
CA LEU A 41 -15.57 -9.75 -20.56
C LEU A 41 -15.65 -8.25 -20.86
N ASN A 42 -14.52 -7.64 -21.23
CA ASN A 42 -14.52 -6.31 -21.80
C ASN A 42 -14.88 -6.34 -23.31
N GLU A 43 -15.14 -5.17 -23.91
CA GLU A 43 -15.58 -5.06 -25.30
C GLU A 43 -14.56 -5.66 -26.30
N SER A 44 -13.27 -5.47 -26.08
CA SER A 44 -12.21 -6.05 -26.93
C SER A 44 -12.17 -7.58 -26.85
N GLU A 45 -12.44 -8.15 -25.69
CA GLU A 45 -12.49 -9.60 -25.48
C GLU A 45 -13.73 -10.21 -26.14
N LYS A 46 -14.89 -9.55 -26.05
CA LYS A 46 -16.12 -9.94 -26.75
C LYS A 46 -15.92 -9.94 -28.26
N GLN A 47 -15.31 -8.88 -28.81
CA GLN A 47 -15.00 -8.80 -30.27
C GLN A 47 -14.04 -9.91 -30.74
N LYS A 48 -13.16 -10.40 -29.85
CA LYS A 48 -12.24 -11.51 -30.15
C LYS A 48 -12.85 -12.88 -29.85
N ASN A 49 -14.14 -12.96 -29.51
CA ASN A 49 -14.83 -14.19 -29.09
C ASN A 49 -14.11 -14.98 -28.00
N LEU A 50 -13.47 -14.27 -27.03
CA LEU A 50 -12.84 -14.92 -25.89
C LEU A 50 -13.89 -15.31 -24.84
N SER A 51 -13.61 -16.35 -24.06
CA SER A 51 -14.42 -16.76 -22.90
C SER A 51 -13.75 -16.31 -21.58
N LEU A 52 -14.51 -16.30 -20.50
CA LEU A 52 -13.97 -16.06 -19.13
C LEU A 52 -12.91 -17.09 -18.73
N ASP A 53 -12.95 -18.30 -19.30
CA ASP A 53 -11.96 -19.35 -19.06
C ASP A 53 -10.67 -19.19 -19.85
N SER A 54 -10.65 -18.28 -20.82
CA SER A 54 -9.43 -17.99 -21.58
C SER A 54 -8.34 -17.46 -20.65
N LYS A 55 -7.15 -18.03 -20.70
CA LYS A 55 -6.00 -17.61 -19.86
C LYS A 55 -5.69 -16.12 -19.99
N ALA A 56 -5.87 -15.56 -21.19
CA ALA A 56 -5.67 -14.13 -21.43
C ALA A 56 -6.65 -13.27 -20.62
N VAL A 57 -7.93 -13.70 -20.55
CA VAL A 57 -8.98 -13.03 -19.78
C VAL A 57 -8.74 -13.21 -18.27
N LYS A 58 -8.54 -14.44 -17.81
CA LYS A 58 -8.26 -14.72 -16.38
C LYS A 58 -7.09 -13.88 -15.84
N ASN A 59 -6.05 -13.67 -16.64
CA ASN A 59 -4.88 -12.88 -16.24
C ASN A 59 -4.96 -11.39 -16.63
N ARG A 60 -6.09 -10.89 -17.12
CA ARG A 60 -6.20 -9.50 -17.55
C ARG A 60 -5.87 -8.52 -16.45
N ILE A 61 -6.47 -8.67 -15.26
CA ILE A 61 -6.30 -7.75 -14.14
C ILE A 61 -4.82 -7.66 -13.74
N VAL A 62 -4.18 -8.79 -13.50
CA VAL A 62 -2.77 -8.82 -13.10
C VAL A 62 -1.87 -8.23 -14.18
N ASN A 63 -2.13 -8.52 -15.46
CA ASN A 63 -1.34 -8.00 -16.58
C ASN A 63 -1.49 -6.48 -16.72
N GLU A 64 -2.71 -5.95 -16.67
CA GLU A 64 -2.97 -4.51 -16.80
C GLU A 64 -2.34 -3.73 -15.64
N MET A 65 -2.54 -4.18 -14.40
CA MET A 65 -1.98 -3.53 -13.21
C MET A 65 -0.45 -3.55 -13.21
N PHE A 66 0.15 -4.69 -13.52
CA PHE A 66 1.60 -4.83 -13.60
C PHE A 66 2.18 -3.98 -14.72
N ASN A 67 1.58 -4.00 -15.92
CA ASN A 67 2.01 -3.17 -17.05
C ASN A 67 1.90 -1.67 -16.75
N LYS A 68 0.86 -1.24 -16.04
CA LYS A 68 0.73 0.13 -15.58
C LYS A 68 1.84 0.49 -14.58
N CYS A 69 2.16 -0.42 -13.66
CA CYS A 69 3.21 -0.23 -12.67
C CYS A 69 4.58 -0.05 -13.31
N ILE A 70 5.02 -0.94 -14.21
CA ILE A 70 6.35 -0.87 -14.83
C ILE A 70 6.55 0.34 -15.77
N LYS A 71 5.44 0.95 -16.23
CA LYS A 71 5.45 2.19 -17.02
C LYS A 71 5.40 3.46 -16.17
N SER A 72 5.21 3.33 -14.86
CA SER A 72 5.11 4.48 -13.96
C SER A 72 6.43 5.24 -13.83
N LYS A 73 6.31 6.51 -13.45
CA LYS A 73 7.45 7.36 -13.12
C LYS A 73 7.26 7.87 -11.68
N PRO A 74 8.28 7.71 -10.82
CA PRO A 74 9.59 7.06 -11.07
C PRO A 74 9.47 5.54 -11.27
N SER A 75 10.42 4.93 -12.01
CA SER A 75 10.38 3.50 -12.35
C SER A 75 10.47 2.61 -11.10
N PRO A 76 9.58 1.60 -10.92
CA PRO A 76 9.65 0.66 -9.81
C PRO A 76 10.73 -0.41 -9.98
N ILE A 77 11.26 -0.58 -11.21
CA ILE A 77 12.23 -1.62 -11.56
C ILE A 77 13.59 -1.00 -11.93
N TYR A 78 14.70 -1.58 -11.46
CA TYR A 78 16.06 -1.11 -11.78
C TYR A 78 16.47 -1.44 -13.20
N SER A 79 16.15 -2.64 -13.67
CA SER A 79 16.48 -3.12 -15.01
C SER A 79 15.30 -3.88 -15.59
N LYS A 80 15.01 -3.68 -16.88
CA LYS A 80 13.98 -4.44 -17.61
C LYS A 80 14.21 -5.94 -17.54
N ASN A 81 15.46 -6.39 -17.45
CA ASN A 81 15.80 -7.81 -17.31
C ASN A 81 15.28 -8.44 -16.01
N PHE A 82 15.08 -7.66 -14.96
CA PHE A 82 14.57 -8.16 -13.67
C PHE A 82 13.07 -8.50 -13.72
N ILE A 83 12.34 -7.99 -14.71
CA ILE A 83 10.94 -8.36 -14.94
C ILE A 83 10.79 -9.88 -15.13
N LYS A 84 11.80 -10.56 -15.70
CA LYS A 84 11.81 -12.01 -15.91
C LYS A 84 11.70 -12.82 -14.61
N ARG A 85 12.00 -12.21 -13.46
CA ARG A 85 11.86 -12.83 -12.13
C ARG A 85 10.42 -12.81 -11.63
N ILE A 86 9.50 -12.08 -12.29
CA ILE A 86 8.11 -11.94 -11.87
C ILE A 86 7.24 -12.79 -12.79
N LYS A 87 6.57 -13.78 -12.20
CA LYS A 87 5.56 -14.62 -12.86
C LYS A 87 4.19 -14.08 -12.50
N LEU A 88 3.38 -13.78 -13.52
CA LEU A 88 2.01 -13.30 -13.36
C LEU A 88 1.03 -14.46 -13.45
N GLY A 89 -0.01 -14.44 -12.64
CA GLY A 89 -1.05 -15.44 -12.63
C GLY A 89 -2.32 -14.97 -11.90
N ASN A 90 -3.24 -15.89 -11.69
CA ASN A 90 -4.51 -15.62 -11.04
C ASN A 90 -4.80 -16.59 -9.89
N PHE A 91 -5.78 -16.24 -9.04
CA PHE A 91 -6.12 -17.08 -7.89
C PHE A 91 -6.73 -18.43 -8.28
N ASP A 92 -7.48 -18.51 -9.38
CA ASP A 92 -8.16 -19.73 -9.77
C ASP A 92 -7.19 -20.82 -10.24
N ASP A 93 -6.25 -20.46 -11.13
CA ASP A 93 -5.36 -21.42 -11.76
C ASP A 93 -4.01 -21.59 -11.01
N ASP A 94 -3.56 -20.54 -10.28
CA ASP A 94 -2.18 -20.45 -9.84
C ASP A 94 -2.01 -20.39 -8.31
N ILE A 95 -3.09 -20.30 -7.53
CA ILE A 95 -2.99 -20.16 -6.06
C ILE A 95 -2.22 -21.33 -5.41
N SER A 96 -2.33 -22.53 -5.93
CA SER A 96 -1.63 -23.71 -5.41
C SER A 96 -0.09 -23.59 -5.50
N LYS A 97 0.42 -22.69 -6.35
CA LYS A 97 1.86 -22.46 -6.53
C LYS A 97 2.51 -21.72 -5.36
N ILE A 98 1.70 -21.06 -4.49
CA ILE A 98 2.21 -20.39 -3.29
C ILE A 98 2.87 -21.37 -2.30
N LYS A 99 2.61 -22.67 -2.41
CA LYS A 99 3.26 -23.71 -1.59
C LYS A 99 4.79 -23.67 -1.68
N SER A 100 5.36 -23.16 -2.77
CA SER A 100 6.80 -23.04 -2.97
C SER A 100 7.37 -21.69 -2.53
N ALA A 101 6.55 -20.78 -2.02
CA ALA A 101 7.00 -19.48 -1.56
C ALA A 101 7.57 -19.57 -0.13
N ASP A 102 8.67 -18.85 0.09
CA ASP A 102 9.26 -18.67 1.42
C ASP A 102 8.50 -17.60 2.22
N TRP A 103 7.90 -16.64 1.50
CA TRP A 103 7.14 -15.53 2.06
C TRP A 103 5.94 -15.19 1.17
N ILE A 104 4.76 -15.09 1.76
CA ILE A 104 3.52 -14.71 1.09
C ILE A 104 3.09 -13.34 1.64
N ILE A 105 2.86 -12.38 0.75
CA ILE A 105 2.47 -11.00 1.11
C ILE A 105 1.08 -10.74 0.55
N GLU A 106 0.11 -10.52 1.42
CA GLU A 106 -1.25 -10.14 1.06
C GLU A 106 -1.31 -8.62 0.85
N VAL A 107 -1.82 -8.20 -0.31
CA VAL A 107 -1.91 -6.79 -0.75
C VAL A 107 -3.24 -6.53 -1.49
N VAL A 108 -4.30 -7.23 -1.10
CA VAL A 108 -5.63 -7.03 -1.69
C VAL A 108 -6.33 -5.79 -1.11
N VAL A 109 -7.53 -5.49 -1.60
CA VAL A 109 -8.32 -4.33 -1.16
C VAL A 109 -8.54 -4.33 0.37
N GLU A 110 -8.65 -3.13 0.95
CA GLU A 110 -8.71 -2.89 2.39
C GLU A 110 -10.12 -3.18 2.94
N LYS A 111 -10.54 -4.45 2.84
CA LYS A 111 -11.80 -4.98 3.37
C LYS A 111 -11.53 -6.29 4.10
N LEU A 112 -11.90 -6.36 5.38
CA LEU A 112 -11.59 -7.50 6.25
C LEU A 112 -12.10 -8.83 5.66
N GLU A 113 -13.34 -8.85 5.14
CA GLU A 113 -13.97 -10.05 4.61
C GLU A 113 -13.22 -10.60 3.38
N ILE A 114 -12.68 -9.71 2.55
CA ILE A 114 -11.88 -10.10 1.38
C ILE A 114 -10.53 -10.64 1.83
N LYS A 115 -9.87 -9.95 2.78
CA LYS A 115 -8.59 -10.43 3.32
C LYS A 115 -8.74 -11.79 4.01
N GLN A 116 -9.83 -12.01 4.76
CA GLN A 116 -10.09 -13.31 5.38
C GLN A 116 -10.24 -14.43 4.35
N LYS A 117 -10.97 -14.23 3.25
CA LYS A 117 -11.05 -15.20 2.14
C LYS A 117 -9.69 -15.50 1.53
N VAL A 118 -8.84 -14.49 1.37
CA VAL A 118 -7.47 -14.68 0.87
C VAL A 118 -6.61 -15.45 1.87
N PHE A 119 -6.75 -15.18 3.17
CA PHE A 119 -6.05 -15.96 4.21
C PHE A 119 -6.53 -17.40 4.27
N ASP A 120 -7.81 -17.70 4.01
CA ASP A 120 -8.32 -19.07 3.87
C ASP A 120 -7.61 -19.80 2.72
N LEU A 121 -7.46 -19.15 1.58
CA LEU A 121 -6.71 -19.70 0.45
C LEU A 121 -5.22 -19.89 0.78
N ILE A 122 -4.61 -18.94 1.48
CA ILE A 122 -3.22 -19.05 1.93
C ILE A 122 -3.05 -20.26 2.86
N GLU A 123 -3.89 -20.40 3.88
CA GLU A 123 -3.79 -21.55 4.81
C GLU A 123 -3.98 -22.89 4.12
N LYS A 124 -4.90 -22.96 3.16
CA LYS A 124 -5.15 -24.18 2.38
C LYS A 124 -3.95 -24.62 1.53
N HIS A 125 -3.17 -23.67 1.01
CA HIS A 125 -2.17 -23.94 -0.03
C HIS A 125 -0.72 -23.71 0.39
N ARG A 126 -0.45 -22.94 1.45
CA ARG A 126 0.93 -22.69 1.92
C ARG A 126 1.54 -23.94 2.54
N THR A 127 2.86 -23.97 2.58
CA THR A 127 3.60 -24.94 3.41
C THR A 127 3.63 -24.45 4.86
N PRO A 128 3.50 -25.33 5.88
CA PRO A 128 3.69 -24.94 7.28
C PRO A 128 5.03 -24.25 7.48
N GLY A 129 5.04 -23.21 8.33
CA GLY A 129 6.23 -22.39 8.60
C GLY A 129 6.52 -21.31 7.55
N THR A 130 5.79 -21.25 6.43
CA THR A 130 5.89 -20.14 5.47
C THR A 130 5.52 -18.83 6.13
N ILE A 131 6.32 -17.78 5.90
CA ILE A 131 6.02 -16.42 6.37
C ILE A 131 4.78 -15.90 5.63
N VAL A 132 3.83 -15.38 6.37
CA VAL A 132 2.66 -14.68 5.83
C VAL A 132 2.63 -13.27 6.37
N THR A 133 2.48 -12.29 5.49
CA THR A 133 2.28 -10.91 5.94
C THR A 133 1.17 -10.21 5.17
N SER A 134 0.56 -9.21 5.79
CA SER A 134 -0.38 -8.29 5.13
C SER A 134 0.27 -6.91 4.98
N ASN A 135 -0.02 -6.22 3.89
CA ASN A 135 0.37 -4.82 3.69
C ASN A 135 -0.78 -3.84 4.05
N THR A 136 -1.70 -4.27 4.90
CA THR A 136 -2.78 -3.41 5.40
C THR A 136 -2.21 -2.15 6.06
N SER A 137 -2.92 -1.04 5.96
CA SER A 137 -2.56 0.23 6.61
C SER A 137 -3.44 0.60 7.80
N GLY A 138 -4.50 -0.18 8.07
CA GLY A 138 -5.44 0.20 9.13
C GLY A 138 -6.32 -0.90 9.69
N ILE A 139 -6.41 -2.08 9.05
CA ILE A 139 -7.18 -3.19 9.63
C ILE A 139 -6.38 -3.82 10.77
N PRO A 140 -6.95 -3.89 12.01
CA PRO A 140 -6.27 -4.48 13.14
C PRO A 140 -5.85 -5.94 12.89
N ILE A 141 -4.59 -6.26 13.17
CA ILE A 141 -4.03 -7.59 12.92
C ILE A 141 -4.78 -8.68 13.69
N LYS A 142 -5.31 -8.35 14.87
CA LYS A 142 -6.14 -9.26 15.69
C LYS A 142 -7.36 -9.79 14.94
N LEU A 143 -8.00 -8.96 14.10
CA LEU A 143 -9.16 -9.36 13.31
C LEU A 143 -8.77 -10.29 12.16
N MET A 144 -7.60 -10.09 11.58
CA MET A 144 -7.07 -10.91 10.49
C MET A 144 -6.56 -12.27 10.99
N SER A 145 -5.99 -12.32 12.19
CA SER A 145 -5.43 -13.53 12.82
C SER A 145 -6.47 -14.40 13.54
N LYS A 146 -7.67 -13.87 13.79
CA LYS A 146 -8.73 -14.58 14.51
C LYS A 146 -9.17 -15.84 13.77
N GLY A 147 -9.19 -16.97 14.47
CA GLY A 147 -9.63 -18.27 13.91
C GLY A 147 -8.61 -18.95 13.00
N ARG A 148 -7.40 -18.40 12.87
CA ARG A 148 -6.29 -19.01 12.11
C ARG A 148 -5.56 -20.07 12.94
N SER A 149 -4.88 -21.00 12.24
CA SER A 149 -4.08 -22.02 12.90
C SER A 149 -2.93 -21.43 13.71
N ASP A 150 -2.44 -22.20 14.69
CA ASP A 150 -1.29 -21.77 15.51
C ASP A 150 -0.04 -21.55 14.67
N ASP A 151 0.19 -22.39 13.64
CA ASP A 151 1.31 -22.22 12.72
C ASP A 151 1.16 -20.93 11.89
N PHE A 152 -0.06 -20.62 11.43
CA PHE A 152 -0.30 -19.33 10.75
C PHE A 152 0.03 -18.16 11.69
N ASN A 153 -0.52 -18.15 12.89
CA ASN A 153 -0.37 -17.06 13.85
C ASN A 153 1.08 -16.85 14.28
N LYS A 154 1.86 -17.92 14.44
CA LYS A 154 3.31 -17.84 14.73
C LYS A 154 4.11 -17.24 13.56
N ASN A 155 3.64 -17.41 12.33
CA ASN A 155 4.31 -16.94 11.12
C ASN A 155 3.63 -15.73 10.47
N PHE A 156 2.73 -15.03 11.18
CA PHE A 156 1.96 -13.91 10.66
C PHE A 156 2.33 -12.57 11.30
N ALA A 157 2.54 -11.57 10.44
CA ALA A 157 2.77 -10.17 10.83
C ALA A 157 2.18 -9.22 9.78
N ILE A 158 2.07 -7.93 10.08
CA ILE A 158 1.94 -6.90 9.05
C ILE A 158 3.35 -6.44 8.66
N THR A 159 3.55 -6.26 7.35
CA THR A 159 4.73 -5.60 6.79
C THR A 159 4.25 -4.45 5.92
N HIS A 160 4.20 -3.26 6.51
CA HIS A 160 3.64 -2.09 5.89
C HIS A 160 4.70 -1.33 5.09
N PHE A 161 4.61 -1.44 3.77
CA PHE A 161 5.38 -0.66 2.81
C PHE A 161 4.66 0.65 2.50
N PHE A 162 5.42 1.69 2.20
CA PHE A 162 4.89 2.97 1.75
C PHE A 162 5.04 3.14 0.23
N ASN A 163 4.12 3.86 -0.37
CA ASN A 163 4.09 4.11 -1.82
C ASN A 163 5.01 5.30 -2.21
N PRO A 164 5.93 5.15 -3.17
CA PRO A 164 6.26 3.93 -3.92
C PRO A 164 7.23 3.01 -3.14
N PRO A 165 7.00 1.67 -3.12
CA PRO A 165 7.77 0.74 -2.29
C PRO A 165 9.27 0.77 -2.52
N ARG A 166 9.73 1.04 -3.75
CA ARG A 166 11.16 1.16 -4.07
C ARG A 166 11.83 2.37 -3.39
N TYR A 167 11.10 3.47 -3.24
CA TYR A 167 11.69 4.78 -2.89
C TYR A 167 11.49 5.17 -1.43
N LEU A 168 10.35 4.81 -0.85
CA LEU A 168 10.07 5.13 0.56
C LEU A 168 10.82 4.16 1.48
N ASN A 169 11.63 4.71 2.38
CA ASN A 169 12.52 3.92 3.22
C ASN A 169 11.82 3.29 4.42
N LEU A 170 10.73 3.88 4.91
CA LEU A 170 10.03 3.36 6.09
C LEU A 170 9.40 1.99 5.81
N PHE A 171 9.60 1.07 6.75
CA PHE A 171 9.04 -0.28 6.74
C PHE A 171 8.59 -0.65 8.13
N GLU A 172 7.29 -0.67 8.36
CA GLU A 172 6.72 -0.98 9.67
C GLU A 172 6.41 -2.46 9.76
N VAL A 173 6.82 -3.08 10.85
CA VAL A 173 6.53 -4.48 11.17
C VAL A 173 5.64 -4.52 12.40
N ILE A 174 4.43 -5.07 12.27
CA ILE A 174 3.46 -5.18 13.35
C ILE A 174 3.19 -6.67 13.60
N PRO A 175 3.49 -7.19 14.80
CA PRO A 175 3.30 -8.60 15.13
C PRO A 175 1.83 -8.95 15.33
N SER A 176 1.43 -10.16 14.94
CA SER A 176 0.21 -10.79 15.47
C SER A 176 0.40 -11.09 16.97
N PRO A 177 -0.68 -11.28 17.75
CA PRO A 177 -0.58 -11.57 19.19
C PRO A 177 0.33 -12.76 19.53
N ASN A 178 0.35 -13.78 18.66
CA ASN A 178 1.11 -15.02 18.85
C ASN A 178 2.32 -15.13 17.90
N CYS A 179 2.77 -14.01 17.32
CA CYS A 179 3.88 -13.99 16.38
C CYS A 179 5.19 -14.44 17.04
N ASP A 180 5.95 -15.29 16.36
CA ASP A 180 7.27 -15.74 16.82
C ASP A 180 8.25 -14.54 16.85
N LYS A 181 8.93 -14.35 17.99
CA LYS A 181 9.95 -13.30 18.17
C LYS A 181 11.11 -13.43 17.18
N HIS A 182 11.45 -14.65 16.77
CA HIS A 182 12.50 -14.87 15.76
C HIS A 182 12.03 -14.42 14.37
N LEU A 183 10.74 -14.58 14.05
CA LEU A 183 10.17 -14.03 12.83
C LEU A 183 10.25 -12.51 12.81
N LEU A 184 9.90 -11.84 13.90
CA LEU A 184 9.98 -10.37 14.00
C LEU A 184 11.42 -9.87 13.80
N SER A 185 12.37 -10.47 14.52
CA SER A 185 13.79 -10.14 14.36
C SER A 185 14.27 -10.39 12.92
N PHE A 186 13.77 -11.44 12.28
CA PHE A 186 14.10 -11.74 10.88
C PHE A 186 13.53 -10.65 9.95
N LEU A 187 12.24 -10.30 10.06
CA LEU A 187 11.58 -9.31 9.19
C LEU A 187 12.25 -7.93 9.29
N LEU A 188 12.55 -7.47 10.51
CA LEU A 188 13.26 -6.22 10.73
C LEU A 188 14.64 -6.22 10.05
N LYS A 189 15.45 -7.24 10.30
CA LYS A 189 16.78 -7.37 9.70
C LYS A 189 16.73 -7.57 8.19
N TYR A 190 15.72 -8.29 7.67
CA TYR A 190 15.54 -8.47 6.24
C TYR A 190 15.19 -7.16 5.55
N GLY A 191 14.30 -6.37 6.17
CA GLY A 191 13.97 -5.03 5.71
C GLY A 191 15.20 -4.14 5.56
N GLU A 192 16.05 -4.10 6.59
CA GLU A 192 17.27 -3.29 6.57
C GLU A 192 18.32 -3.81 5.59
N LYS A 193 18.65 -5.09 5.68
CA LYS A 193 19.79 -5.66 4.97
C LYS A 193 19.54 -5.89 3.48
N TYR A 194 18.34 -6.34 3.12
CA TYR A 194 18.02 -6.75 1.74
C TYR A 194 17.07 -5.81 1.04
N LEU A 195 16.06 -5.27 1.74
CA LEU A 195 15.10 -4.34 1.13
C LEU A 195 15.58 -2.89 1.14
N GLY A 196 16.71 -2.57 1.83
CA GLY A 196 17.22 -1.20 1.95
C GLY A 196 16.25 -0.26 2.66
N LYS A 197 15.54 -0.78 3.65
CA LYS A 197 14.54 -0.06 4.43
C LYS A 197 15.07 0.36 5.81
N THR A 198 14.44 1.36 6.39
CA THR A 198 14.50 1.62 7.82
C THR A 198 13.33 0.88 8.46
N SER A 199 13.65 -0.23 9.10
CA SER A 199 12.66 -1.11 9.71
C SER A 199 12.32 -0.66 11.12
N ILE A 200 11.03 -0.62 11.46
CA ILE A 200 10.57 -0.26 12.79
C ILE A 200 9.51 -1.25 13.28
N LEU A 201 9.62 -1.65 14.53
CA LEU A 201 8.58 -2.43 15.20
C LEU A 201 7.48 -1.48 15.68
N ALA A 202 6.28 -1.65 15.16
CA ALA A 202 5.13 -0.84 15.51
C ALA A 202 4.07 -1.66 16.27
N LYS A 203 3.23 -0.96 17.01
CA LYS A 203 2.07 -1.54 17.69
C LYS A 203 0.88 -1.64 16.72
N ASP A 204 -0.04 -2.59 16.99
CA ASP A 204 -1.32 -2.70 16.29
C ASP A 204 -2.26 -1.57 16.74
N THR A 205 -1.98 -0.37 16.28
CA THR A 205 -2.75 0.84 16.56
C THR A 205 -3.19 1.48 15.24
N PRO A 206 -4.34 2.19 15.20
CA PRO A 206 -4.85 2.79 13.96
C PRO A 206 -3.81 3.67 13.25
N ALA A 207 -3.62 3.41 11.95
CA ALA A 207 -2.64 4.08 11.08
C ALA A 207 -1.15 3.90 11.47
N PHE A 208 -0.84 3.00 12.40
CA PHE A 208 0.50 2.69 12.91
C PHE A 208 1.31 3.94 13.31
N ILE A 209 2.55 4.08 12.84
CA ILE A 209 3.42 5.22 13.17
C ILE A 209 3.43 6.24 12.03
N GLY A 210 3.82 5.82 10.82
CA GLY A 210 4.08 6.75 9.71
C GLY A 210 2.83 7.47 9.22
N ASN A 211 1.74 6.74 9.01
CA ASN A 211 0.49 7.36 8.60
C ASN A 211 -0.10 8.26 9.69
N ARG A 212 -0.01 7.87 10.96
CA ARG A 212 -0.51 8.68 12.08
C ARG A 212 0.24 10.01 12.21
N ILE A 213 1.56 9.98 12.22
CA ILE A 213 2.40 11.19 12.29
C ILE A 213 2.22 12.05 11.04
N GLY A 214 2.24 11.43 9.85
CA GLY A 214 2.07 12.14 8.59
C GLY A 214 0.70 12.83 8.49
N THR A 215 -0.36 12.13 8.85
CA THR A 215 -1.73 12.69 8.84
C THR A 215 -1.88 13.79 9.87
N PHE A 216 -1.35 13.62 11.10
CA PHE A 216 -1.33 14.66 12.12
C PHE A 216 -0.67 15.94 11.60
N GLY A 217 0.55 15.82 11.03
CA GLY A 217 1.27 16.99 10.51
C GLY A 217 0.54 17.72 9.37
N ILE A 218 -0.08 16.97 8.45
CA ILE A 218 -0.83 17.57 7.34
C ILE A 218 -2.12 18.24 7.85
N GLN A 219 -2.87 17.55 8.71
CA GLN A 219 -4.13 18.08 9.26
C GLN A 219 -3.90 19.31 10.13
N SER A 220 -2.83 19.35 10.94
CA SER A 220 -2.47 20.53 11.72
C SER A 220 -2.30 21.77 10.83
N LEU A 221 -1.65 21.60 9.68
CA LEU A 221 -1.45 22.70 8.74
C LEU A 221 -2.74 23.07 7.97
N PHE A 222 -3.63 22.13 7.74
CA PHE A 222 -4.96 22.43 7.19
C PHE A 222 -5.80 23.29 8.15
N HIS A 223 -5.68 23.08 9.45
CA HIS A 223 -6.34 23.92 10.44
C HIS A 223 -5.80 25.36 10.46
N GLN A 224 -4.49 25.59 10.21
CA GLN A 224 -3.92 26.91 10.10
C GLN A 224 -4.52 27.70 8.91
N VAL A 225 -4.69 27.05 7.76
CA VAL A 225 -5.36 27.68 6.60
C VAL A 225 -6.84 27.94 6.91
N LYS A 226 -7.53 26.99 7.55
CA LYS A 226 -8.94 27.16 7.95
C LYS A 226 -9.14 28.38 8.83
N ASN A 227 -8.20 28.63 9.75
CA ASN A 227 -8.26 29.76 10.68
C ASN A 227 -7.90 31.11 10.02
N GLY A 228 -7.36 31.08 8.80
CA GLY A 228 -6.90 32.27 8.09
C GLY A 228 -5.53 32.79 8.54
N ASP A 229 -4.77 31.99 9.31
CA ASP A 229 -3.46 32.39 9.83
C ASP A 229 -2.39 32.45 8.72
N TYR A 230 -2.51 31.54 7.74
CA TYR A 230 -1.57 31.43 6.62
C TYR A 230 -2.25 31.00 5.33
N THR A 231 -1.68 31.42 4.20
CA THR A 231 -2.07 30.92 2.88
C THR A 231 -1.44 29.57 2.58
N ILE A 232 -1.98 28.84 1.59
CA ILE A 232 -1.45 27.55 1.14
C ILE A 232 -0.01 27.70 0.63
N GLU A 233 0.29 28.77 -0.12
CA GLU A 233 1.60 29.06 -0.66
C GLU A 233 2.63 29.34 0.44
N GLU A 234 2.25 30.08 1.47
CA GLU A 234 3.12 30.37 2.62
C GLU A 234 3.47 29.09 3.34
N ILE A 235 2.48 28.23 3.63
CA ILE A 235 2.72 26.94 4.29
C ILE A 235 3.61 26.06 3.41
N ASP A 236 3.35 25.92 2.12
CA ASP A 236 4.19 25.10 1.25
C ASP A 236 5.61 25.66 1.12
N LYS A 237 5.79 26.98 1.12
CA LYS A 237 7.12 27.61 1.15
C LYS A 237 7.86 27.29 2.46
N LEU A 238 7.18 27.39 3.60
CA LEU A 238 7.76 27.15 4.93
C LEU A 238 8.01 25.66 5.21
N THR A 239 7.16 24.76 4.72
CA THR A 239 7.21 23.33 5.04
C THR A 239 7.85 22.45 3.96
N GLY A 240 8.49 23.06 2.98
CA GLY A 240 9.19 22.38 1.89
C GLY A 240 10.69 22.26 2.15
N SER A 241 11.48 22.62 1.14
CA SER A 241 12.93 22.44 1.12
C SER A 241 13.66 23.23 2.24
N ILE A 242 13.06 24.29 2.74
CA ILE A 242 13.64 25.10 3.85
C ILE A 242 13.88 24.26 5.11
N ILE A 243 12.98 23.32 5.38
CA ILE A 243 13.08 22.40 6.53
C ILE A 243 13.52 20.98 6.14
N GLY A 244 14.17 20.84 4.97
CA GLY A 244 14.69 19.55 4.48
C GLY A 244 13.63 18.57 3.94
N ARG A 245 12.39 19.02 3.74
CA ARG A 245 11.34 18.19 3.11
C ARG A 245 11.43 18.28 1.58
N PRO A 246 10.80 17.33 0.86
CA PRO A 246 10.68 17.40 -0.61
C PRO A 246 10.05 18.71 -1.08
N LYS A 247 10.37 19.15 -2.31
CA LYS A 247 9.79 20.34 -2.94
C LYS A 247 8.26 20.35 -3.02
N SER A 248 7.63 19.17 -2.90
CA SER A 248 6.16 19.04 -2.83
C SER A 248 5.56 19.59 -1.53
N ALA A 249 6.39 19.85 -0.52
CA ALA A 249 5.96 20.42 0.77
C ALA A 249 4.73 19.71 1.36
N THR A 250 3.71 20.45 1.83
CA THR A 250 2.53 19.86 2.51
C THR A 250 1.33 19.69 1.57
N PHE A 251 0.85 20.77 0.96
CA PHE A 251 -0.38 20.74 0.17
C PHE A 251 -0.19 20.02 -1.18
N ARG A 252 0.96 20.21 -1.80
CA ARG A 252 1.30 19.43 -3.00
C ARG A 252 1.49 17.95 -2.69
N THR A 253 2.02 17.61 -1.51
CA THR A 253 2.11 16.20 -1.06
C THR A 253 0.73 15.62 -0.81
N ALA A 254 -0.21 16.38 -0.19
CA ALA A 254 -1.59 15.97 -0.04
C ALA A 254 -2.28 15.66 -1.38
N ASP A 255 -2.03 16.47 -2.41
CA ASP A 255 -2.49 16.22 -3.78
C ASP A 255 -1.91 14.94 -4.39
N VAL A 256 -0.66 14.61 -4.09
CA VAL A 256 -0.01 13.37 -4.58
C VAL A 256 -0.58 12.13 -3.88
N VAL A 257 -0.82 12.22 -2.57
CA VAL A 257 -1.44 11.15 -1.76
C VAL A 257 -2.88 10.91 -2.22
N GLY A 258 -3.59 11.96 -2.53
CA GLY A 258 -5.01 11.96 -2.84
C GLY A 258 -5.85 12.37 -1.62
N LEU A 259 -6.65 13.42 -1.79
CA LEU A 259 -7.40 14.02 -0.69
C LEU A 259 -8.46 13.09 -0.08
N ASP A 260 -9.08 12.25 -0.88
CA ASP A 260 -10.00 11.21 -0.39
C ASP A 260 -9.29 10.15 0.45
N THR A 261 -8.08 9.74 0.05
CA THR A 261 -7.26 8.81 0.82
C THR A 261 -6.87 9.44 2.17
N LEU A 262 -6.42 10.69 2.15
CA LEU A 262 -6.05 11.42 3.36
C LEU A 262 -7.24 11.56 4.32
N ILE A 263 -8.43 11.92 3.81
CA ILE A 263 -9.67 11.98 4.60
C ILE A 263 -9.99 10.61 5.20
N SER A 264 -9.92 9.54 4.41
CA SER A 264 -10.21 8.20 4.90
C SER A 264 -9.31 7.79 6.06
N VAL A 265 -8.00 8.05 5.95
CA VAL A 265 -7.02 7.77 7.02
C VAL A 265 -7.30 8.63 8.25
N SER A 266 -7.51 9.95 8.06
CA SER A 266 -7.81 10.89 9.14
C SER A 266 -9.07 10.49 9.90
N LYS A 267 -10.15 10.18 9.17
CA LYS A 267 -11.40 9.70 9.73
C LYS A 267 -11.21 8.40 10.52
N GLY A 268 -10.47 7.45 9.97
CA GLY A 268 -10.15 6.18 10.65
C GLY A 268 -9.45 6.41 12.00
N ILE A 269 -8.51 7.36 12.07
CA ILE A 269 -7.83 7.74 13.31
C ILE A 269 -8.84 8.42 14.26
N TYR A 270 -9.60 9.40 13.78
CA TYR A 270 -10.60 10.13 14.55
C TYR A 270 -11.62 9.18 15.19
N ASP A 271 -12.12 8.21 14.43
CA ASP A 271 -13.13 7.26 14.90
C ASP A 271 -12.56 6.24 15.90
N SER A 272 -11.29 5.86 15.78
CA SER A 272 -10.69 4.75 16.53
C SER A 272 -9.78 5.17 17.69
N CYS A 273 -9.30 6.42 17.75
CA CYS A 273 -8.36 6.90 18.76
C CYS A 273 -8.98 7.91 19.72
N LYS A 274 -10.14 7.61 20.30
CA LYS A 274 -10.92 8.56 21.14
C LYS A 274 -10.17 9.13 22.35
N ASN A 275 -9.11 8.47 22.81
CA ASN A 275 -8.30 8.90 23.96
C ASN A 275 -7.03 9.68 23.53
N ASP A 276 -6.90 10.04 22.26
CA ASP A 276 -5.80 10.88 21.77
C ASP A 276 -6.04 12.33 22.20
N GLU A 277 -5.08 12.95 22.88
CA GLU A 277 -5.18 14.34 23.35
C GLU A 277 -5.33 15.36 22.22
N SER A 278 -4.92 15.00 21.02
CA SER A 278 -4.98 15.83 19.82
C SER A 278 -6.03 15.35 18.82
N ILE A 279 -7.02 14.57 19.26
CA ILE A 279 -7.99 13.90 18.37
C ILE A 279 -8.72 14.87 17.43
N GLU A 280 -9.02 16.09 17.87
CA GLU A 280 -9.72 17.10 17.07
C GLU A 280 -8.94 17.56 15.84
N ILE A 281 -7.61 17.40 15.82
CA ILE A 281 -6.77 17.69 14.66
C ILE A 281 -7.12 16.77 13.49
N PHE A 282 -7.53 15.54 13.76
CA PHE A 282 -7.91 14.57 12.73
C PHE A 282 -9.32 14.80 12.16
N LYS A 283 -10.06 15.78 12.68
CA LYS A 283 -11.37 16.16 12.14
C LYS A 283 -11.21 16.92 10.83
N GLU A 284 -11.89 16.45 9.80
CA GLU A 284 -11.78 17.01 8.47
C GLU A 284 -12.28 18.45 8.41
N PRO A 285 -11.49 19.42 7.90
CA PRO A 285 -11.97 20.76 7.58
C PRO A 285 -13.05 20.74 6.48
N ASP A 286 -14.03 21.64 6.56
CA ASP A 286 -15.17 21.67 5.62
C ASP A 286 -14.74 21.97 4.18
N PHE A 287 -13.67 22.79 3.97
CA PHE A 287 -13.15 23.05 2.64
C PHE A 287 -12.66 21.75 1.97
N LEU A 288 -12.03 20.85 2.73
CA LEU A 288 -11.54 19.58 2.21
C LEU A 288 -12.69 18.66 1.78
N LYS A 289 -13.78 18.61 2.57
CA LYS A 289 -15.01 17.90 2.18
C LYS A 289 -15.61 18.45 0.89
N LYS A 290 -15.64 19.78 0.74
CA LYS A 290 -16.12 20.44 -0.49
C LYS A 290 -15.25 20.07 -1.69
N MET A 291 -13.92 20.04 -1.53
CA MET A 291 -12.99 19.62 -2.60
C MET A 291 -13.27 18.20 -3.07
N VAL A 292 -13.40 17.25 -2.13
CA VAL A 292 -13.68 15.85 -2.46
C VAL A 292 -15.04 15.70 -3.14
N LYS A 293 -16.08 16.38 -2.63
CA LYS A 293 -17.41 16.40 -3.26
C LYS A 293 -17.36 16.91 -4.72
N ASN A 294 -16.48 17.87 -5.01
CA ASN A 294 -16.28 18.45 -6.34
C ASN A 294 -15.29 17.66 -7.20
N ASN A 295 -14.95 16.43 -6.82
CA ASN A 295 -13.99 15.57 -7.50
C ASN A 295 -12.60 16.23 -7.68
N ALA A 296 -12.22 17.12 -6.77
CA ALA A 296 -10.88 17.72 -6.69
C ALA A 296 -10.03 16.87 -5.74
N LEU A 297 -9.58 15.69 -6.21
CA LEU A 297 -8.92 14.69 -5.40
C LEU A 297 -7.39 14.74 -5.46
N GLY A 298 -6.82 15.76 -6.07
CA GLY A 298 -5.39 15.91 -6.29
C GLY A 298 -4.91 15.39 -7.63
N SER A 299 -3.69 14.88 -7.67
CA SER A 299 -3.00 14.47 -8.91
C SER A 299 -3.77 13.45 -9.75
N LYS A 300 -4.51 12.56 -9.14
CA LYS A 300 -5.27 11.49 -9.83
C LYS A 300 -6.46 12.01 -10.64
N THR A 301 -7.01 13.18 -10.27
CA THR A 301 -8.10 13.84 -11.01
C THR A 301 -7.61 15.08 -11.78
N GLY A 302 -6.30 15.34 -11.77
CA GLY A 302 -5.68 16.50 -12.43
C GLY A 302 -5.93 17.83 -11.73
N LYS A 303 -6.69 17.86 -10.63
CA LYS A 303 -6.90 19.03 -9.77
C LYS A 303 -7.04 18.62 -8.30
N GLY A 304 -6.51 19.46 -7.42
CA GLY A 304 -6.58 19.34 -5.98
C GLY A 304 -6.40 20.74 -5.41
N PHE A 305 -5.46 20.95 -4.49
CA PHE A 305 -4.98 22.29 -4.12
C PHE A 305 -4.29 22.96 -5.29
N TYR A 306 -3.62 22.18 -6.13
CA TYR A 306 -2.96 22.62 -7.34
C TYR A 306 -3.59 21.99 -8.59
N LYS A 307 -3.59 22.74 -9.69
CA LYS A 307 -3.99 22.28 -11.02
C LYS A 307 -2.80 22.38 -11.96
N LYS A 308 -2.58 21.32 -12.75
CA LYS A 308 -1.59 21.38 -13.81
C LYS A 308 -2.13 22.20 -14.99
N ILE A 309 -1.48 23.31 -15.32
CA ILE A 309 -1.78 24.13 -16.50
C ILE A 309 -0.56 24.05 -17.43
N LYS A 310 -0.71 23.37 -18.59
CA LYS A 310 0.40 23.00 -19.47
C LYS A 310 1.48 22.27 -18.67
N ASP A 311 2.71 22.79 -18.61
CA ASP A 311 3.80 22.17 -17.85
C ASP A 311 4.02 22.79 -16.45
N ASN A 312 3.22 23.77 -16.07
CA ASN A 312 3.29 24.44 -14.77
C ASN A 312 2.14 24.01 -13.85
N LEU A 313 2.43 23.98 -12.54
CA LEU A 313 1.41 23.85 -11.50
C LEU A 313 0.93 25.26 -11.14
N SER A 314 -0.38 25.44 -11.11
CA SER A 314 -1.03 26.64 -10.59
C SER A 314 -1.89 26.27 -9.41
N LEU A 315 -1.89 27.12 -8.40
CA LEU A 315 -2.77 26.99 -7.24
C LEU A 315 -4.22 27.19 -7.70
N ILE A 316 -5.13 26.42 -7.13
CA ILE A 316 -6.57 26.66 -7.27
C ILE A 316 -6.99 27.44 -6.04
N HIS A 317 -7.41 28.67 -6.22
CA HIS A 317 -8.05 29.41 -5.14
C HIS A 317 -9.36 28.71 -4.76
N ILE A 318 -9.49 28.39 -3.47
CA ILE A 318 -10.62 27.66 -2.87
C ILE A 318 -11.56 28.68 -2.24
#